data_0429a21ccb38f5f956f68ff07a0ffd7e
#
_entry.id   0429a21ccb38f5f956f68ff07a0ffd7e
#
_cell.length_a   1.000
_cell.length_b   1.000
_cell.length_c   1.000
_cell.angle_alpha   90.00
_cell.angle_beta   90.00
_cell.angle_gamma   90.00
#
_symmetry.space_group_name_H-M   'P 1'
#
loop_
_entity.id
_entity.type
_entity.pdbx_description
1 polymer ?
#
loop_
_entity_poly.entity_id
_entity_poly.type
_entity_poly.pdbx_seq_one_letter_code
_entity_poly.pdbx_strand_id
1 'polypeptide(L)'
;ISSGLVGSEMCIRDRAPSINAKKEEISYAVANITLFGLIAMFLYPLISYKVFDNNSLSVGLFLGTSIHETAQVAGSGMIYSEQYSNPSVLNIATVIKLVRNTLMVLVIPSLAFFSNKKSKNNSEIKIAKIFPYFIFGFIFFGLLRTIGDQYENHIGAEFWINIKYLVKQFSGFLLLIAMSAVGYNTKIDKIKNLGLK
;
A
#
# COMPACT_ATOMS: atom_id res chain seq x y z
N ILE A 1 7.60 -13.84 0.11
CA ILE A 1 6.36 -13.34 -0.54
C ILE A 1 5.46 -12.61 0.49
N SER A 2 5.57 -12.91 1.80
CA SER A 2 4.73 -12.28 2.83
C SER A 2 5.13 -10.84 3.23
N SER A 3 6.34 -10.39 2.89
CA SER A 3 6.87 -9.11 3.38
C SER A 3 6.38 -7.86 2.63
N GLY A 4 5.89 -7.99 1.41
CA GLY A 4 5.39 -6.85 0.63
C GLY A 4 3.93 -6.51 0.88
N LEU A 5 3.15 -7.47 1.38
CA LEU A 5 1.71 -7.37 1.60
C LEU A 5 1.33 -6.82 2.98
N VAL A 6 2.26 -6.92 3.93
CA VAL A 6 2.12 -6.47 5.32
C VAL A 6 2.74 -5.08 5.50
N GLY A 7 2.78 -4.26 4.45
CA GLY A 7 3.50 -2.98 4.45
C GLY A 7 3.06 -2.02 5.55
N SER A 8 1.79 -1.96 5.93
CA SER A 8 1.32 -1.09 7.00
C SER A 8 1.62 -1.68 8.38
N GLU A 9 1.45 -2.97 8.57
CA GLU A 9 1.76 -3.66 9.81
C GLU A 9 3.27 -3.65 10.07
N MET A 10 4.09 -3.92 9.04
CA MET A 10 5.55 -3.82 9.13
C MET A 10 6.00 -2.38 9.38
N CYS A 11 5.40 -1.38 8.72
CA CYS A 11 5.72 0.02 9.00
C CYS A 11 5.47 0.42 10.47
N ILE A 12 4.45 -0.09 11.11
CA ILE A 12 4.17 0.16 12.53
C ILE A 12 5.18 -0.61 13.40
N ARG A 13 5.43 -1.88 13.10
CA ARG A 13 6.39 -2.72 13.81
C ARG A 13 7.82 -2.19 13.73
N ASP A 14 8.24 -1.73 12.55
CA ASP A 14 9.60 -1.23 12.32
C ASP A 14 9.83 0.14 12.97
N ARG A 15 8.78 0.93 13.17
CA ARG A 15 8.86 2.23 13.85
C ARG A 15 8.70 2.13 15.36
N ALA A 16 8.02 1.12 15.85
CA ALA A 16 7.78 0.91 17.26
C ALA A 16 9.06 0.97 18.13
N PRO A 17 10.19 0.38 17.72
CA PRO A 17 11.45 0.53 18.44
C PRO A 17 11.97 1.97 18.48
N SER A 18 11.69 2.77 17.45
CA SER A 18 12.16 4.17 17.37
C SER A 18 11.46 5.09 18.37
N ILE A 19 10.26 4.70 18.83
CA ILE A 19 9.45 5.46 19.79
C ILE A 19 9.27 4.71 21.12
N ASN A 20 9.98 3.59 21.31
CA ASN A 20 9.85 2.71 22.49
C ASN A 20 8.39 2.27 22.78
N ALA A 21 7.60 2.05 21.74
CA ALA A 21 6.21 1.64 21.87
C ALA A 21 6.08 0.23 22.46
N LYS A 22 5.12 0.03 23.35
CA LYS A 22 4.80 -1.27 23.93
C LYS A 22 4.14 -2.18 22.89
N LYS A 23 4.35 -3.50 23.02
CA LYS A 23 3.75 -4.50 22.09
C LYS A 23 2.21 -4.41 22.03
N GLU A 24 1.59 -4.03 23.13
CA GLU A 24 0.13 -3.86 23.25
C GLU A 24 -0.34 -2.66 22.42
N GLU A 25 0.38 -1.54 22.46
CA GLU A 25 0.08 -0.32 21.69
C GLU A 25 0.22 -0.58 20.19
N ILE A 26 1.24 -1.35 19.79
CA ILE A 26 1.43 -1.77 18.40
C ILE A 26 0.26 -2.63 17.94
N SER A 27 -0.12 -3.62 18.73
CA SER A 27 -1.23 -4.52 18.40
C SER A 27 -2.56 -3.78 18.30
N TYR A 28 -2.78 -2.81 19.18
CA TYR A 28 -3.96 -1.96 19.17
C TYR A 28 -4.00 -1.06 17.90
N ALA A 29 -2.89 -0.42 17.56
CA ALA A 29 -2.79 0.41 16.37
C ALA A 29 -3.04 -0.39 15.08
N VAL A 30 -2.45 -1.57 14.96
CA VAL A 30 -2.65 -2.47 13.80
C VAL A 30 -4.10 -2.90 13.70
N ALA A 31 -4.72 -3.32 14.80
CA ALA A 31 -6.12 -3.75 14.79
C ALA A 31 -7.07 -2.63 14.36
N ASN A 32 -6.87 -1.41 14.86
CA ASN A 32 -7.67 -0.25 14.47
C ASN A 32 -7.52 0.09 12.98
N ILE A 33 -6.29 0.13 12.48
CA ILE A 33 -6.02 0.42 11.05
C ILE A 33 -6.68 -0.64 10.16
N THR A 34 -6.58 -1.92 10.53
CA THR A 34 -7.20 -3.00 9.77
C THR A 34 -8.73 -2.90 9.79
N LEU A 35 -9.33 -2.69 10.95
CA LEU A 35 -10.78 -2.60 11.08
C LEU A 35 -11.36 -1.40 10.33
N PHE A 36 -10.87 -0.20 10.64
CA PHE A 36 -11.36 1.02 9.96
C PHE A 36 -11.03 1.03 8.48
N GLY A 37 -9.89 0.45 8.08
CA GLY A 37 -9.53 0.30 6.69
C GLY A 37 -10.45 -0.66 5.93
N LEU A 38 -10.91 -1.75 6.55
CA LEU A 38 -11.92 -2.64 5.96
C LEU A 38 -13.26 -1.91 5.78
N ILE A 39 -13.71 -1.17 6.78
CA ILE A 39 -14.93 -0.36 6.67
C ILE A 39 -14.77 0.67 5.55
N ALA A 40 -13.65 1.37 5.50
CA ALA A 40 -13.35 2.36 4.47
C ALA A 40 -13.31 1.74 3.06
N MET A 41 -12.77 0.53 2.92
CA MET A 41 -12.68 -0.17 1.64
C MET A 41 -14.06 -0.36 0.98
N PHE A 42 -15.12 -0.57 1.76
CA PHE A 42 -16.48 -0.71 1.24
C PHE A 42 -17.24 0.61 1.16
N LEU A 43 -17.06 1.51 2.13
CA LEU A 43 -17.81 2.77 2.18
C LEU A 43 -17.26 3.85 1.24
N TYR A 44 -15.95 3.95 1.10
CA TYR A 44 -15.34 5.05 0.34
C TYR A 44 -15.62 5.01 -1.16
N PRO A 45 -15.75 3.85 -1.83
CA PRO A 45 -16.24 3.82 -3.21
C PRO A 45 -17.60 4.48 -3.39
N LEU A 46 -18.54 4.22 -2.48
CA LEU A 46 -19.89 4.80 -2.52
C LEU A 46 -19.87 6.31 -2.26
N ILE A 47 -19.10 6.74 -1.25
CA ILE A 47 -18.98 8.16 -0.90
C ILE A 47 -18.30 8.92 -2.04
N SER A 48 -17.19 8.40 -2.56
CA SER A 48 -16.42 9.06 -3.60
C SER A 48 -17.19 9.22 -4.91
N TYR A 49 -18.02 8.26 -5.28
CA TYR A 49 -18.91 8.37 -6.43
C TYR A 49 -19.88 9.56 -6.28
N LYS A 50 -20.49 9.71 -5.10
CA LYS A 50 -21.43 10.80 -4.85
C LYS A 50 -20.78 12.18 -4.76
N VAL A 51 -19.52 12.25 -4.31
CA VAL A 51 -18.81 13.52 -4.08
C VAL A 51 -18.08 14.01 -5.32
N PHE A 52 -17.53 13.09 -6.12
CA PHE A 52 -16.62 13.42 -7.24
C PHE A 52 -17.20 13.11 -8.63
N ASP A 53 -18.49 12.82 -8.76
CA ASP A 53 -19.19 12.59 -10.02
C ASP A 53 -18.43 11.67 -11.01
N ASN A 54 -17.89 10.56 -10.49
CA ASN A 54 -17.12 9.56 -11.26
C ASN A 54 -15.84 10.11 -11.93
N ASN A 55 -15.28 11.24 -11.46
CA ASN A 55 -14.00 11.73 -11.92
C ASN A 55 -12.86 10.81 -11.47
N SER A 56 -12.24 10.11 -12.41
CA SER A 56 -11.22 9.07 -12.14
C SER A 56 -10.06 9.58 -11.29
N LEU A 57 -9.58 10.81 -11.56
CA LEU A 57 -8.44 11.40 -10.85
C LEU A 57 -8.80 11.71 -9.40
N SER A 58 -9.91 12.41 -9.20
CA SER A 58 -10.36 12.82 -7.85
C SER A 58 -10.69 11.62 -6.97
N VAL A 59 -11.41 10.64 -7.53
CA VAL A 59 -11.73 9.39 -6.84
C VAL A 59 -10.45 8.59 -6.52
N GLY A 60 -9.56 8.43 -7.48
CA GLY A 60 -8.30 7.71 -7.28
C GLY A 60 -7.40 8.39 -6.24
N LEU A 61 -7.31 9.73 -6.24
CA LEU A 61 -6.63 10.51 -5.22
C LEU A 61 -7.24 10.28 -3.85
N PHE A 62 -8.56 10.37 -3.73
CA PHE A 62 -9.26 10.16 -2.48
C PHE A 62 -9.01 8.75 -1.93
N LEU A 63 -9.23 7.70 -2.71
CA LEU A 63 -9.04 6.32 -2.27
C LEU A 63 -7.57 6.03 -1.92
N GLY A 64 -6.62 6.48 -2.74
CA GLY A 64 -5.20 6.25 -2.55
C GLY A 64 -4.60 6.95 -1.33
N THR A 65 -5.13 8.12 -0.95
CA THR A 65 -4.65 8.90 0.20
C THR A 65 -5.37 8.58 1.50
N SER A 66 -6.69 8.32 1.45
CA SER A 66 -7.54 8.15 2.64
C SER A 66 -7.39 6.78 3.29
N ILE A 67 -7.21 5.71 2.51
CA ILE A 67 -7.06 4.36 3.03
C ILE A 67 -5.60 4.08 3.36
N HIS A 68 -5.32 3.52 4.55
CA HIS A 68 -3.94 3.35 5.01
C HIS A 68 -3.22 2.18 4.34
N GLU A 69 -3.84 1.03 4.25
CA GLU A 69 -3.23 -0.21 3.77
C GLU A 69 -3.31 -0.33 2.24
N THR A 70 -2.19 -0.74 1.61
CA THR A 70 -2.11 -0.84 0.14
C THR A 70 -3.09 -1.87 -0.44
N ALA A 71 -3.27 -3.02 0.25
CA ALA A 71 -4.21 -4.04 -0.18
C ALA A 71 -5.67 -3.53 -0.14
N GLN A 72 -6.03 -2.77 0.90
CA GLN A 72 -7.36 -2.17 1.03
C GLN A 72 -7.59 -1.06 0.00
N VAL A 73 -6.56 -0.28 -0.36
CA VAL A 73 -6.64 0.70 -1.47
C VAL A 73 -6.93 0.00 -2.78
N ALA A 74 -6.20 -1.07 -3.07
CA ALA A 74 -6.42 -1.86 -4.29
C ALA A 74 -7.81 -2.49 -4.30
N GLY A 75 -8.24 -3.07 -3.16
CA GLY A 75 -9.60 -3.62 -3.02
C GLY A 75 -10.70 -2.57 -3.22
N SER A 76 -10.55 -1.39 -2.62
CA SER A 76 -11.47 -0.27 -2.80
C SER A 76 -11.51 0.22 -4.26
N GLY A 77 -10.33 0.31 -4.92
CA GLY A 77 -10.23 0.66 -6.33
C GLY A 77 -10.88 -0.39 -7.25
N MET A 78 -10.74 -1.69 -6.93
CA MET A 78 -11.42 -2.78 -7.67
C MET A 78 -12.94 -2.69 -7.50
N ILE A 79 -13.44 -2.55 -6.28
CA ILE A 79 -14.87 -2.39 -5.99
C ILE A 79 -15.44 -1.21 -6.79
N TYR A 80 -14.74 -0.07 -6.77
CA TYR A 80 -15.16 1.12 -7.54
C TYR A 80 -15.17 0.85 -9.04
N SER A 81 -14.10 0.24 -9.56
CA SER A 81 -13.94 -0.05 -10.99
C SER A 81 -15.04 -0.96 -11.53
N GLU A 82 -15.40 -2.01 -10.78
CA GLU A 82 -16.45 -2.94 -11.14
C GLU A 82 -17.84 -2.31 -11.01
N GLN A 83 -18.08 -1.58 -9.92
CA GLN A 83 -19.41 -1.03 -9.62
C GLN A 83 -19.79 0.15 -10.53
N TYR A 84 -18.82 0.98 -10.90
CA TYR A 84 -19.03 2.21 -11.68
C TYR A 84 -18.39 2.19 -13.07
N SER A 85 -17.94 1.02 -13.54
CA SER A 85 -17.32 0.82 -14.85
C SER A 85 -16.18 1.79 -15.17
N ASN A 86 -15.35 2.10 -14.14
CA ASN A 86 -14.23 3.04 -14.26
C ASN A 86 -12.89 2.40 -13.82
N PRO A 87 -12.24 1.61 -14.70
CA PRO A 87 -11.02 0.87 -14.37
C PRO A 87 -9.80 1.78 -14.10
N SER A 88 -9.84 3.03 -14.53
CA SER A 88 -8.75 3.99 -14.32
C SER A 88 -8.56 4.31 -12.84
N VAL A 89 -9.62 4.26 -12.03
CA VAL A 89 -9.58 4.56 -10.60
C VAL A 89 -8.65 3.62 -9.84
N LEU A 90 -8.70 2.32 -10.12
CA LEU A 90 -7.81 1.33 -9.51
C LEU A 90 -6.33 1.68 -9.75
N ASN A 91 -6.00 1.98 -11.00
CA ASN A 91 -4.63 2.32 -11.39
C ASN A 91 -4.15 3.59 -10.67
N ILE A 92 -4.96 4.64 -10.69
CA ILE A 92 -4.62 5.93 -10.08
C ILE A 92 -4.47 5.77 -8.55
N ALA A 93 -5.43 5.14 -7.88
CA ALA A 93 -5.38 4.92 -6.43
C ALA A 93 -4.13 4.13 -6.01
N THR A 94 -3.79 3.08 -6.78
CA THR A 94 -2.62 2.25 -6.51
C THR A 94 -1.32 3.04 -6.70
N VAL A 95 -1.19 3.80 -7.80
CA VAL A 95 0.01 4.64 -8.07
C VAL A 95 0.20 5.68 -6.96
N ILE A 96 -0.86 6.38 -6.58
CA ILE A 96 -0.81 7.39 -5.51
C ILE A 96 -0.36 6.76 -4.19
N LYS A 97 -0.88 5.56 -3.89
CA LYS A 97 -0.45 4.83 -2.69
C LYS A 97 1.02 4.45 -2.72
N LEU A 98 1.52 4.00 -3.87
CA LEU A 98 2.93 3.67 -4.05
C LEU A 98 3.82 4.92 -3.92
N VAL A 99 3.44 6.05 -4.51
CA VAL A 99 4.16 7.33 -4.35
C VAL A 99 4.23 7.74 -2.87
N ARG A 100 3.11 7.68 -2.16
CA ARG A 100 3.08 7.95 -0.72
C ARG A 100 4.02 7.03 0.07
N ASN A 101 4.03 5.73 -0.24
CA ASN A 101 4.91 4.78 0.43
C ASN A 101 6.39 5.06 0.12
N THR A 102 6.70 5.50 -1.10
CA THR A 102 8.06 5.90 -1.50
C THR A 102 8.52 7.15 -0.75
N LEU A 103 7.67 8.14 -0.57
CA LEU A 103 7.99 9.34 0.22
C LEU A 103 8.32 9.00 1.69
N MET A 104 7.77 7.94 2.24
CA MET A 104 8.11 7.49 3.60
C MET A 104 9.58 7.11 3.77
N VAL A 105 10.25 6.69 2.69
CA VAL A 105 11.70 6.38 2.70
C VAL A 105 12.53 7.60 3.04
N LEU A 106 12.08 8.79 2.67
CA LEU A 106 12.72 10.04 3.02
C LEU A 106 12.33 10.50 4.43
N VAL A 107 11.06 10.35 4.81
CA VAL A 107 10.52 10.82 6.08
C VAL A 107 11.06 10.02 7.27
N ILE A 108 11.18 8.70 7.16
CA ILE A 108 11.62 7.85 8.27
C ILE A 108 13.06 8.15 8.71
N PRO A 109 14.07 8.18 7.81
CA PRO A 109 15.43 8.55 8.18
C PRO A 109 15.52 9.98 8.72
N SER A 110 14.76 10.92 8.15
CA SER A 110 14.72 12.31 8.62
C SER A 110 14.21 12.39 10.06
N LEU A 111 13.11 11.73 10.39
CA LEU A 111 12.57 11.66 11.75
C LEU A 111 13.53 10.96 12.71
N ALA A 112 14.17 9.86 12.30
CA ALA A 112 15.17 9.16 13.10
C ALA A 112 16.38 10.07 13.39
N PHE A 113 16.83 10.84 12.42
CA PHE A 113 17.93 11.80 12.61
C PHE A 113 17.57 12.90 13.61
N PHE A 114 16.35 13.47 13.51
CA PHE A 114 15.90 14.51 14.45
C PHE A 114 15.65 13.96 15.86
N SER A 115 15.16 12.73 15.97
CA SER A 115 14.89 12.06 17.25
C SER A 115 16.20 11.70 17.99
N ASN A 116 17.21 11.18 17.29
CA ASN A 116 18.51 10.84 17.87
C ASN A 116 19.27 12.05 18.42
N LYS A 117 19.04 13.25 17.88
CA LYS A 117 19.65 14.48 18.41
C LYS A 117 19.18 14.80 19.85
N LYS A 118 18.06 14.20 20.30
CA LYS A 118 17.49 14.37 21.66
C LYS A 118 17.85 13.25 22.63
N SER A 119 18.27 12.09 22.17
CA SER A 119 18.57 10.92 23.01
C SER A 119 20.07 10.63 23.00
N LYS A 120 20.71 10.73 24.18
CA LYS A 120 22.13 10.41 24.40
C LYS A 120 22.45 8.89 24.36
N ASN A 121 21.53 8.03 23.96
CA ASN A 121 21.76 6.60 23.86
C ASN A 121 22.13 6.22 22.43
N ASN A 122 23.38 5.79 22.25
CA ASN A 122 23.98 5.22 21.04
C ASN A 122 23.37 3.85 20.67
N SER A 123 22.10 3.78 20.35
CA SER A 123 21.59 2.66 19.57
C SER A 123 21.83 2.97 18.10
N GLU A 124 22.86 2.36 17.51
CA GLU A 124 23.11 2.39 16.08
C GLU A 124 21.86 1.88 15.34
N ILE A 125 21.03 2.81 14.89
CA ILE A 125 19.92 2.49 14.01
C ILE A 125 20.56 2.08 12.68
N LYS A 126 20.60 0.78 12.41
CA LYS A 126 21.06 0.26 11.12
C LYS A 126 20.06 0.71 10.06
N ILE A 127 20.33 1.83 9.40
CA ILE A 127 19.51 2.42 8.32
C ILE A 127 19.17 1.36 7.25
N ALA A 128 20.07 0.41 7.01
CA ALA A 128 19.86 -0.71 6.09
C ALA A 128 18.67 -1.62 6.47
N LYS A 129 18.26 -1.70 7.76
CA LYS A 129 17.09 -2.47 8.18
C LYS A 129 15.76 -1.75 7.99
N ILE A 130 15.80 -0.42 7.87
CA ILE A 130 14.62 0.44 7.74
C ILE A 130 14.26 0.64 6.27
N PHE A 131 15.21 0.36 5.35
CA PHE A 131 15.02 0.63 3.93
C PHE A 131 14.10 -0.42 3.28
N PRO A 132 12.96 -0.04 2.71
CA PRO A 132 12.05 -0.97 2.08
C PRO A 132 12.55 -1.37 0.69
N TYR A 133 13.19 -2.54 0.60
CA TYR A 133 13.80 -3.07 -0.63
C TYR A 133 12.84 -3.18 -1.83
N PHE A 134 11.52 -3.25 -1.60
CA PHE A 134 10.54 -3.29 -2.68
C PHE A 134 10.58 -2.06 -3.61
N ILE A 135 11.09 -0.92 -3.11
CA ILE A 135 11.21 0.32 -3.90
C ILE A 135 12.18 0.13 -5.06
N PHE A 136 13.29 -0.57 -4.83
CA PHE A 136 14.22 -0.89 -5.92
C PHE A 136 13.54 -1.74 -7.00
N GLY A 137 12.74 -2.73 -6.59
CA GLY A 137 11.92 -3.52 -7.52
C GLY A 137 10.93 -2.64 -8.29
N PHE A 138 10.24 -1.74 -7.60
CA PHE A 138 9.28 -0.82 -8.23
C PHE A 138 9.95 0.10 -9.26
N ILE A 139 11.08 0.73 -8.90
CA ILE A 139 11.85 1.59 -9.81
C ILE A 139 12.35 0.77 -11.00
N PHE A 140 12.92 -0.41 -10.75
CA PHE A 140 13.44 -1.29 -11.80
C PHE A 140 12.36 -1.68 -12.81
N PHE A 141 11.20 -2.15 -12.36
CA PHE A 141 10.10 -2.50 -13.26
C PHE A 141 9.48 -1.29 -13.93
N GLY A 142 9.45 -0.13 -13.25
CA GLY A 142 9.03 1.14 -13.86
C GLY A 142 9.95 1.56 -15.00
N LEU A 143 11.27 1.50 -14.81
CA LEU A 143 12.25 1.78 -15.85
C LEU A 143 12.15 0.77 -17.01
N LEU A 144 12.06 -0.53 -16.70
CA LEU A 144 11.87 -1.57 -17.72
C LEU A 144 10.64 -1.30 -18.59
N ARG A 145 9.53 -0.93 -17.96
CA ARG A 145 8.31 -0.57 -18.69
C ARG A 145 8.51 0.66 -19.58
N THR A 146 9.12 1.72 -19.05
CA THR A 146 9.37 2.96 -19.80
C THR A 146 10.26 2.70 -21.01
N ILE A 147 11.35 1.94 -20.81
CA ILE A 147 12.26 1.55 -21.89
C ILE A 147 11.54 0.64 -22.91
N GLY A 148 10.78 -0.34 -22.43
CA GLY A 148 10.05 -1.24 -23.30
C GLY A 148 8.99 -0.54 -24.16
N ASP A 149 8.26 0.43 -23.58
CA ASP A 149 7.28 1.23 -24.31
C ASP A 149 7.96 2.15 -25.36
N GLN A 150 9.21 2.61 -25.09
CA GLN A 150 9.96 3.43 -26.03
C GLN A 150 10.54 2.62 -27.21
N TYR A 151 10.93 1.38 -26.94
CA TYR A 151 11.53 0.46 -27.94
C TYR A 151 10.53 -0.59 -28.48
N GLU A 152 9.23 -0.37 -28.32
CA GLU A 152 8.16 -1.29 -28.72
C GLU A 152 8.31 -1.75 -30.19
N ASN A 153 8.67 -0.83 -31.11
CA ASN A 153 8.87 -1.12 -32.52
C ASN A 153 10.09 -2.02 -32.80
N HIS A 154 11.10 -2.01 -31.95
CA HIS A 154 12.32 -2.83 -32.12
C HIS A 154 12.20 -4.22 -31.44
N ILE A 155 11.44 -4.31 -30.36
CA ILE A 155 11.24 -5.55 -29.60
C ILE A 155 10.15 -6.42 -30.24
N GLY A 156 9.29 -5.83 -31.07
CA GLY A 156 8.08 -6.43 -31.63
C GLY A 156 6.85 -6.04 -30.80
N ALA A 157 5.99 -5.21 -31.38
CA ALA A 157 4.84 -4.64 -30.70
C ALA A 157 3.91 -5.71 -30.09
N GLU A 158 3.64 -6.80 -30.84
CA GLU A 158 2.81 -7.90 -30.35
C GLU A 158 3.43 -8.62 -29.14
N PHE A 159 4.74 -8.86 -29.17
CA PHE A 159 5.45 -9.52 -28.08
C PHE A 159 5.40 -8.67 -26.81
N TRP A 160 5.62 -7.36 -26.92
CA TRP A 160 5.58 -6.45 -25.79
C TRP A 160 4.17 -6.31 -25.20
N ILE A 161 3.15 -6.24 -26.04
CA ILE A 161 1.73 -6.22 -25.63
C ILE A 161 1.37 -7.50 -24.87
N ASN A 162 1.80 -8.66 -25.36
CA ASN A 162 1.54 -9.94 -24.71
C ASN A 162 2.23 -10.04 -23.34
N ILE A 163 3.46 -9.54 -23.20
CA ILE A 163 4.14 -9.46 -21.91
C ILE A 163 3.38 -8.57 -20.94
N LYS A 164 2.98 -7.37 -21.38
CA LYS A 164 2.18 -6.44 -20.55
C LYS A 164 0.87 -7.08 -20.09
N TYR A 165 0.21 -7.82 -20.97
CA TYR A 165 -1.02 -8.55 -20.67
C TYR A 165 -0.77 -9.68 -19.64
N LEU A 166 0.25 -10.51 -19.84
CA LEU A 166 0.64 -11.58 -18.92
C LEU A 166 0.98 -11.05 -17.52
N VAL A 167 1.79 -9.99 -17.46
CA VAL A 167 2.16 -9.34 -16.20
C VAL A 167 0.92 -8.78 -15.49
N LYS A 168 -0.02 -8.19 -16.23
CA LYS A 168 -1.28 -7.66 -15.67
C LYS A 168 -2.14 -8.78 -15.09
N GLN A 169 -2.32 -9.90 -15.80
CA GLN A 169 -3.08 -11.06 -15.33
C GLN A 169 -2.45 -11.66 -14.06
N PHE A 170 -1.13 -11.87 -14.09
CA PHE A 170 -0.40 -12.42 -12.95
C PHE A 170 -0.43 -11.50 -11.74
N SER A 171 -0.33 -10.19 -11.94
CA SER A 171 -0.47 -9.17 -10.92
C SER A 171 -1.86 -9.21 -10.27
N GLY A 172 -2.92 -9.33 -11.07
CA GLY A 172 -4.29 -9.48 -10.57
C GLY A 172 -4.46 -10.73 -9.70
N PHE A 173 -3.93 -11.86 -10.15
CA PHE A 173 -3.97 -13.10 -9.38
C PHE A 173 -3.20 -13.00 -8.05
N LEU A 174 -2.00 -12.42 -8.08
CA LEU A 174 -1.23 -12.16 -6.85
C LEU A 174 -1.97 -11.22 -5.90
N LEU A 175 -2.65 -10.22 -6.43
CA LEU A 175 -3.45 -9.30 -5.62
C LEU A 175 -4.61 -10.04 -4.93
N LEU A 176 -5.30 -10.94 -5.62
CA LEU A 176 -6.38 -11.76 -5.03
C LEU A 176 -5.85 -12.65 -3.89
N ILE A 177 -4.70 -13.32 -4.10
CA ILE A 177 -4.06 -14.10 -3.04
C ILE A 177 -3.71 -13.22 -1.84
N ALA A 178 -3.21 -12.03 -2.11
CA ALA A 178 -2.86 -11.06 -1.09
C ALA A 178 -4.06 -10.64 -0.26
N MET A 179 -5.16 -10.29 -0.91
CA MET A 179 -6.42 -9.90 -0.25
C MET A 179 -6.99 -11.05 0.58
N SER A 180 -6.95 -12.27 0.04
CA SER A 180 -7.38 -13.48 0.77
C SER A 180 -6.54 -13.73 2.02
N ALA A 181 -5.22 -13.53 1.92
CA ALA A 181 -4.31 -13.69 3.06
C ALA A 181 -4.57 -12.65 4.16
N VAL A 182 -4.86 -11.39 3.79
CA VAL A 182 -5.25 -10.34 4.74
C VAL A 182 -6.55 -10.71 5.43
N GLY A 183 -7.58 -11.15 4.68
CA GLY A 183 -8.85 -11.59 5.23
C GLY A 183 -8.68 -12.75 6.23
N TYR A 184 -7.90 -13.76 5.86
CA TYR A 184 -7.64 -14.94 6.72
C TYR A 184 -6.89 -14.58 8.01
N ASN A 185 -5.94 -13.65 7.96
CA ASN A 185 -5.18 -13.21 9.13
C ASN A 185 -5.96 -12.26 10.05
N THR A 186 -7.09 -11.73 9.61
CA THR A 186 -7.93 -10.83 10.40
C THR A 186 -8.74 -11.63 11.43
N LYS A 187 -8.24 -11.73 12.66
CA LYS A 187 -8.91 -12.44 13.77
C LYS A 187 -10.01 -11.56 14.38
N ILE A 188 -11.26 -11.90 14.11
CA ILE A 188 -12.45 -11.19 14.62
C ILE A 188 -12.47 -11.15 16.16
N ASP A 189 -11.99 -12.21 16.84
CA ASP A 189 -11.92 -12.26 18.29
C ASP A 189 -10.98 -11.20 18.89
N LYS A 190 -9.88 -10.88 18.19
CA LYS A 190 -8.99 -9.79 18.63
C LYS A 190 -9.65 -8.42 18.50
N ILE A 191 -10.50 -8.25 17.48
CA ILE A 191 -11.25 -7.01 17.25
C ILE A 191 -12.29 -6.80 18.33
N LYS A 192 -13.06 -7.84 18.70
CA LYS A 192 -14.06 -7.79 19.77
C LYS A 192 -13.46 -7.44 21.13
N ASN A 193 -12.29 -7.98 21.46
CA ASN A 193 -11.64 -7.74 22.76
C ASN A 193 -10.96 -6.39 22.88
N LEU A 194 -10.73 -5.67 21.75
CA LEU A 194 -10.07 -4.36 21.72
C LEU A 194 -11.05 -3.19 21.73
N GLY A 195 -12.31 -3.41 21.38
CA GLY A 195 -13.32 -2.35 21.26
C GLY A 195 -14.26 -2.18 22.47
N LEU A 196 -14.13 -2.98 23.52
CA LEU A 196 -15.07 -3.03 24.66
C LEU A 196 -14.39 -2.77 26.02
N LYS A 197 -13.32 -1.98 26.06
CA LYS A 197 -12.80 -1.46 27.33
C LYS A 197 -12.65 0.03 27.29
#